data_e8e6e7a74c1d0ec4fa14a0dbeb02b940
#
_entry.id   e8e6e7a74c1d0ec4fa14a0dbeb02b940
#
_cell.length_a   1.000
_cell.length_b   1.000
_cell.length_c   1.000
_cell.angle_alpha   90.00
_cell.angle_beta   90.00
_cell.angle_gamma   90.00
#
_symmetry.space_group_name_H-M   'P 1'
#
loop_
_entity.id
_entity.type
_entity.pdbx_description
1 polymer ?
#
loop_
_entity_poly.entity_id
_entity_poly.type
_entity_poly.pdbx_seq_one_letter_code
_entity_poly.pdbx_strand_id
1 'polypeptide(L)'
;AMSLNEREKSEKYVFSFPFTKSPKDAVSGGIIKGQNLANLFTELTVGYHDSVDFNKLPIPFACVSQNIVNGEQIVFYNGVLATAMRASMAIPGVFTPVRKDSMILIDGGMINNYPVDVAKSMGADVIIGVDVQNNLKGIDKLNSAPDILSQIIDLTTKNNHQKNISLTDTYIKVNVEGYSSASFTPSAIDSLMHRGEEAARKQWNSLLALKKKIGMQTLVLCIPIFLFLPIRILISTPYL
;
A
#
# COMPACT_ATOMS: atom_id res chain seq x y z
N ALA A 1 8.82 -0.85 -36.00
CA ALA A 1 7.93 0.14 -35.42
C ALA A 1 6.64 -0.58 -35.02
N MET A 2 6.32 -0.59 -33.74
CA MET A 2 5.05 -1.12 -33.20
C MET A 2 3.87 -0.34 -33.77
N SER A 3 2.80 -1.03 -34.14
CA SER A 3 1.57 -0.38 -34.59
C SER A 3 0.89 0.37 -33.43
N LEU A 4 0.08 1.40 -33.73
CA LEU A 4 -0.68 2.16 -32.73
C LEU A 4 -1.54 1.24 -31.83
N ASN A 5 -2.13 0.19 -32.39
CA ASN A 5 -2.92 -0.81 -31.64
C ASN A 5 -2.08 -1.67 -30.67
N GLU A 6 -0.82 -1.90 -30.97
CA GLU A 6 0.08 -2.62 -30.05
C GLU A 6 0.58 -1.70 -28.93
N ARG A 7 0.73 -0.39 -29.20
CA ARG A 7 0.98 0.61 -28.17
C ARG A 7 -0.17 0.74 -27.19
N GLU A 8 -1.41 0.88 -27.65
CA GLU A 8 -2.59 0.93 -26.77
C GLU A 8 -2.77 -0.33 -25.93
N LYS A 9 -2.41 -1.52 -26.46
CA LYS A 9 -2.45 -2.76 -25.66
C LYS A 9 -1.34 -2.83 -24.63
N SER A 10 -0.14 -2.31 -24.92
CA SER A 10 0.98 -2.29 -23.97
C SER A 10 0.79 -1.23 -22.87
N GLU A 11 0.09 -0.15 -23.15
CA GLU A 11 -0.23 0.90 -22.19
C GLU A 11 -1.32 0.50 -21.18
N LYS A 12 -2.15 -0.49 -21.52
CA LYS A 12 -3.16 -1.08 -20.61
C LYS A 12 -2.55 -1.94 -19.49
N TYR A 13 -1.31 -2.37 -19.61
CA TYR A 13 -0.65 -3.17 -18.58
C TYR A 13 0.30 -2.26 -17.79
N VAL A 14 0.07 -2.15 -16.50
CA VAL A 14 0.86 -1.36 -15.54
C VAL A 14 2.35 -1.79 -15.51
N PHE A 15 2.70 -2.88 -16.15
CA PHE A 15 4.04 -3.45 -16.21
C PHE A 15 4.45 -3.78 -17.66
N SER A 16 5.14 -2.85 -18.31
CA SER A 16 6.00 -3.18 -19.44
C SER A 16 7.43 -3.29 -18.92
N PHE A 17 8.05 -4.46 -19.02
CA PHE A 17 9.48 -4.63 -18.78
C PHE A 17 10.24 -4.19 -20.03
N PRO A 18 10.90 -3.03 -20.05
CA PRO A 18 11.81 -2.71 -21.14
C PRO A 18 13.08 -3.56 -20.91
N PHE A 19 13.28 -4.60 -21.70
CA PHE A 19 14.57 -5.26 -21.84
C PHE A 19 15.54 -4.30 -22.54
N THR A 20 16.06 -3.32 -21.86
CA THR A 20 17.17 -2.51 -22.35
C THR A 20 18.46 -3.04 -21.75
N LYS A 21 19.30 -3.59 -22.63
CA LYS A 21 20.66 -4.08 -22.32
C LYS A 21 21.65 -2.93 -22.04
N SER A 22 21.30 -1.91 -21.27
CA SER A 22 22.23 -0.85 -20.91
C SER A 22 22.67 -0.99 -19.46
N PRO A 23 23.99 -1.19 -19.21
CA PRO A 23 24.51 -1.26 -17.83
C PRO A 23 24.31 0.03 -17.02
N LYS A 24 24.01 1.16 -17.69
CA LYS A 24 23.79 2.46 -17.04
C LYS A 24 22.42 2.58 -16.37
N ASP A 25 21.43 1.80 -16.80
CA ASP A 25 20.09 1.81 -16.20
C ASP A 25 19.99 0.92 -14.95
N ALA A 26 20.95 0.00 -14.77
CA ALA A 26 21.04 -0.83 -13.56
C ALA A 26 21.42 -0.06 -12.29
N VAL A 27 21.93 1.17 -12.44
CA VAL A 27 22.38 2.04 -11.33
C VAL A 27 21.22 2.86 -10.74
N SER A 28 20.02 2.83 -11.34
CA SER A 28 18.89 3.67 -10.90
C SER A 28 18.10 3.10 -9.70
N GLY A 29 18.52 1.98 -9.12
CA GLY A 29 17.91 1.43 -7.90
C GLY A 29 16.55 0.75 -8.08
N GLY A 30 16.03 0.64 -9.31
CA GLY A 30 14.77 -0.06 -9.62
C GLY A 30 14.67 -0.41 -11.10
N ILE A 31 14.00 -1.52 -11.42
CA ILE A 31 13.82 -2.02 -12.78
C ILE A 31 12.78 -1.18 -13.54
N ILE A 32 11.79 -0.64 -12.83
CA ILE A 32 10.66 0.10 -13.40
C ILE A 32 10.74 1.55 -12.93
N LYS A 33 10.77 2.49 -13.87
CA LYS A 33 10.74 3.93 -13.55
C LYS A 33 9.43 4.35 -12.85
N GLY A 34 8.36 3.56 -13.01
CA GLY A 34 7.06 3.80 -12.39
C GLY A 34 6.31 5.00 -13.00
N GLN A 35 6.67 5.44 -14.22
CA GLN A 35 6.03 6.58 -14.86
C GLN A 35 4.55 6.32 -15.15
N ASN A 36 4.21 5.13 -15.67
CA ASN A 36 2.80 4.77 -15.95
C ASN A 36 1.97 4.75 -14.67
N LEU A 37 2.57 4.31 -13.56
CA LEU A 37 1.93 4.31 -12.27
C LEU A 37 1.75 5.73 -11.71
N ALA A 38 2.77 6.60 -11.89
CA ALA A 38 2.66 8.01 -11.53
C ALA A 38 1.56 8.71 -12.35
N ASN A 39 1.47 8.41 -13.65
CA ASN A 39 0.42 8.94 -14.52
C ASN A 39 -0.97 8.46 -14.07
N LEU A 40 -1.12 7.16 -13.75
CA LEU A 40 -2.36 6.61 -13.22
C LEU A 40 -2.76 7.31 -11.90
N PHE A 41 -1.83 7.53 -10.99
CA PHE A 41 -2.14 8.25 -9.75
C PHE A 41 -2.54 9.70 -10.01
N THR A 42 -1.87 10.37 -10.94
CA THR A 42 -2.23 11.74 -11.33
C THR A 42 -3.63 11.79 -11.93
N GLU A 43 -4.00 10.82 -12.78
CA GLU A 43 -5.33 10.70 -13.36
C GLU A 43 -6.40 10.45 -12.28
N LEU A 44 -6.16 9.49 -11.39
CA LEU A 44 -7.08 9.13 -10.30
C LEU A 44 -7.23 10.24 -9.25
N THR A 45 -6.26 11.14 -9.15
CA THR A 45 -6.24 12.24 -8.17
C THR A 45 -6.28 13.61 -8.83
N VAL A 46 -6.84 13.72 -10.04
CA VAL A 46 -6.85 14.96 -10.83
C VAL A 46 -7.44 16.16 -10.08
N GLY A 47 -8.42 15.94 -9.19
CA GLY A 47 -8.98 16.99 -8.32
C GLY A 47 -8.06 17.43 -7.17
N TYR A 48 -6.91 16.78 -6.97
CA TYR A 48 -5.97 16.99 -5.86
C TYR A 48 -4.52 17.07 -6.37
N HIS A 49 -4.32 17.69 -7.55
CA HIS A 49 -3.00 17.81 -8.20
C HIS A 49 -2.08 18.83 -7.53
N ASP A 50 -2.65 19.77 -6.78
CA ASP A 50 -1.90 20.70 -5.95
C ASP A 50 -1.52 20.09 -4.59
N SER A 51 -0.72 20.82 -3.82
CA SER A 51 -0.41 20.45 -2.45
C SER A 51 -1.66 20.64 -1.57
N VAL A 52 -2.16 19.55 -1.01
CA VAL A 52 -3.35 19.54 -0.16
C VAL A 52 -3.05 18.95 1.23
N ASP A 53 -3.87 19.34 2.20
CA ASP A 53 -3.87 18.70 3.52
C ASP A 53 -4.73 17.42 3.45
N PHE A 54 -4.10 16.27 3.65
CA PHE A 54 -4.78 14.98 3.53
C PHE A 54 -5.79 14.72 4.64
N ASN A 55 -5.71 15.45 5.76
CA ASN A 55 -6.74 15.40 6.80
C ASN A 55 -8.05 16.05 6.36
N LYS A 56 -8.00 16.91 5.34
CA LYS A 56 -9.19 17.61 4.77
C LYS A 56 -9.76 16.89 3.55
N LEU A 57 -9.22 15.73 3.16
CA LEU A 57 -9.86 14.91 2.14
C LEU A 57 -11.21 14.37 2.65
N PRO A 58 -12.15 14.02 1.76
CA PRO A 58 -13.45 13.45 2.16
C PRO A 58 -13.31 12.24 3.11
N ILE A 59 -12.22 11.48 2.98
CA ILE A 59 -11.77 10.49 3.94
C ILE A 59 -10.34 10.90 4.30
N PRO A 60 -10.05 11.27 5.56
CA PRO A 60 -8.70 11.58 6.00
C PRO A 60 -7.72 10.47 5.65
N PHE A 61 -6.56 10.86 5.14
CA PHE A 61 -5.59 9.92 4.60
C PHE A 61 -4.18 10.22 5.10
N ALA A 62 -3.39 9.19 5.31
CA ALA A 62 -1.94 9.27 5.43
C ALA A 62 -1.29 8.07 4.75
N CYS A 63 -0.07 8.23 4.28
CA CYS A 63 0.75 7.11 3.82
C CYS A 63 2.18 7.23 4.33
N VAL A 64 2.82 6.07 4.47
CA VAL A 64 4.16 5.95 5.05
C VAL A 64 5.17 5.70 3.94
N SER A 65 6.34 6.31 4.07
CA SER A 65 7.52 6.07 3.26
C SER A 65 8.74 6.01 4.16
N GLN A 66 9.86 5.54 3.66
CA GLN A 66 11.14 5.59 4.37
C GLN A 66 12.13 6.46 3.61
N ASN A 67 12.80 7.38 4.32
CA ASN A 67 13.94 8.09 3.78
C ASN A 67 15.22 7.27 3.99
N ILE A 68 15.80 6.73 2.92
CA ILE A 68 17.00 5.88 3.01
C ILE A 68 18.29 6.65 3.28
N VAL A 69 18.25 8.00 3.26
CA VAL A 69 19.44 8.81 3.58
C VAL A 69 19.76 8.76 5.07
N ASN A 70 18.73 8.74 5.92
CA ASN A 70 18.86 8.75 7.39
C ASN A 70 18.08 7.63 8.09
N GLY A 71 17.33 6.81 7.33
CA GLY A 71 16.55 5.68 7.87
C GLY A 71 15.22 6.08 8.50
N GLU A 72 14.84 7.35 8.49
CA GLU A 72 13.63 7.82 9.15
C GLU A 72 12.34 7.42 8.44
N GLN A 73 11.31 7.17 9.23
CA GLN A 73 9.93 7.05 8.76
C GLN A 73 9.40 8.42 8.38
N ILE A 74 8.91 8.55 7.17
CA ILE A 74 8.22 9.74 6.67
C ILE A 74 6.74 9.43 6.54
N VAL A 75 5.90 10.16 7.27
CA VAL A 75 4.45 10.07 7.14
C VAL A 75 3.95 11.28 6.39
N PHE A 76 3.29 11.06 5.27
CA PHE A 76 2.67 12.10 4.48
C PHE A 76 1.26 12.39 4.98
N TYR A 77 1.06 13.57 5.54
CA TYR A 77 -0.24 14.14 5.92
C TYR A 77 -0.65 15.27 4.98
N ASN A 78 0.23 15.69 4.11
CA ASN A 78 0.01 16.78 3.15
C ASN A 78 0.96 16.66 1.94
N GLY A 79 0.73 17.47 0.94
CA GLY A 79 1.52 17.54 -0.28
C GLY A 79 0.75 17.13 -1.51
N VAL A 80 1.44 16.85 -2.61
CA VAL A 80 0.84 16.31 -3.83
C VAL A 80 0.51 14.84 -3.60
N LEU A 81 -0.78 14.50 -3.60
CA LEU A 81 -1.28 13.17 -3.23
C LEU A 81 -0.66 12.06 -4.09
N ALA A 82 -0.60 12.24 -5.42
CA ALA A 82 0.02 11.28 -6.33
C ALA A 82 1.50 11.01 -6.00
N THR A 83 2.25 12.05 -5.60
CA THR A 83 3.66 11.91 -5.21
C THR A 83 3.83 11.15 -3.91
N ALA A 84 2.99 11.44 -2.91
CA ALA A 84 3.00 10.73 -1.63
C ALA A 84 2.69 9.23 -1.82
N MET A 85 1.65 8.91 -2.59
CA MET A 85 1.29 7.54 -2.93
C MET A 85 2.42 6.82 -3.69
N ARG A 86 3.06 7.51 -4.65
CA ARG A 86 4.17 6.96 -5.44
C ARG A 86 5.40 6.67 -4.55
N ALA A 87 5.68 7.53 -3.58
CA ALA A 87 6.77 7.34 -2.63
C ALA A 87 6.50 6.14 -1.71
N SER A 88 5.27 6.04 -1.18
CA SER A 88 4.84 4.96 -0.27
C SER A 88 4.89 3.57 -0.89
N MET A 89 4.92 3.44 -2.21
CA MET A 89 4.99 2.15 -2.90
C MET A 89 6.27 1.97 -3.73
N ALA A 90 7.30 2.74 -3.45
CA ALA A 90 8.59 2.66 -4.14
C ALA A 90 9.42 1.46 -3.64
N ILE A 91 8.94 0.24 -3.91
CA ILE A 91 9.57 -1.03 -3.49
C ILE A 91 10.98 -1.13 -4.08
N PRO A 92 12.04 -1.22 -3.24
CA PRO A 92 13.41 -1.36 -3.72
C PRO A 92 13.58 -2.59 -4.61
N GLY A 93 14.32 -2.41 -5.70
CA GLY A 93 14.52 -3.47 -6.70
C GLY A 93 13.38 -3.62 -7.71
N VAL A 94 12.18 -3.10 -7.42
CA VAL A 94 11.03 -3.09 -8.35
C VAL A 94 10.88 -1.70 -8.94
N PHE A 95 10.66 -0.68 -8.11
CA PHE A 95 10.49 0.70 -8.55
C PHE A 95 11.68 1.59 -8.19
N THR A 96 11.93 2.60 -9.02
CA THR A 96 12.92 3.63 -8.67
C THR A 96 12.44 4.42 -7.45
N PRO A 97 13.33 4.72 -6.49
CA PRO A 97 13.04 5.61 -5.37
C PRO A 97 12.55 6.99 -5.83
N VAL A 98 11.71 7.61 -5.02
CA VAL A 98 11.25 8.98 -5.26
C VAL A 98 12.23 9.96 -4.62
N ARG A 99 12.77 10.87 -5.42
CA ARG A 99 13.63 11.95 -4.93
C ARG A 99 12.77 13.19 -4.67
N LYS A 100 12.79 13.66 -3.45
CA LYS A 100 12.05 14.87 -3.04
C LYS A 100 12.90 15.65 -2.06
N ASP A 101 13.18 16.90 -2.39
CA ASP A 101 14.07 17.75 -1.62
C ASP A 101 15.44 17.08 -1.39
N SER A 102 15.89 16.95 -0.15
CA SER A 102 17.12 16.23 0.24
C SER A 102 16.88 14.75 0.58
N MET A 103 15.69 14.22 0.31
CA MET A 103 15.30 12.86 0.66
C MET A 103 15.32 11.90 -0.54
N ILE A 104 15.62 10.66 -0.26
CA ILE A 104 15.43 9.53 -1.18
C ILE A 104 14.43 8.60 -0.53
N LEU A 105 13.21 8.58 -1.06
CA LEU A 105 12.06 7.92 -0.48
C LEU A 105 11.82 6.57 -1.14
N ILE A 106 11.62 5.55 -0.30
CA ILE A 106 11.26 4.20 -0.68
C ILE A 106 9.97 3.78 0.03
N ASP A 107 9.48 2.59 -0.30
CA ASP A 107 8.28 1.98 0.28
C ASP A 107 8.31 2.02 1.81
N GLY A 108 7.21 2.48 2.40
CA GLY A 108 7.05 2.56 3.85
C GLY A 108 6.97 1.20 4.54
N GLY A 109 6.63 0.14 3.79
CA GLY A 109 6.64 -1.22 4.30
C GLY A 109 8.01 -1.71 4.78
N MET A 110 9.08 -1.03 4.37
CA MET A 110 10.44 -1.29 4.84
C MET A 110 10.65 -0.92 6.32
N ILE A 111 9.80 -0.07 6.89
CA ILE A 111 9.91 0.40 8.27
C ILE A 111 8.61 0.22 9.07
N ASN A 112 7.46 0.41 8.44
CA ASN A 112 6.14 0.32 9.11
C ASN A 112 5.07 -0.11 8.10
N ASN A 113 4.94 -1.41 7.89
CA ASN A 113 4.04 -2.00 6.89
C ASN A 113 2.60 -2.19 7.41
N TYR A 114 2.35 -1.91 8.68
CA TYR A 114 1.03 -1.95 9.30
C TYR A 114 0.87 -0.76 10.26
N PRO A 115 0.69 0.46 9.72
CA PRO A 115 0.89 1.73 10.44
C PRO A 115 -0.33 2.13 11.27
N VAL A 116 -0.76 1.30 12.21
CA VAL A 116 -1.87 1.55 13.15
C VAL A 116 -1.52 2.69 14.11
N ASP A 117 -0.28 2.80 14.52
CA ASP A 117 0.26 3.90 15.31
C ASP A 117 0.05 5.25 14.61
N VAL A 118 0.21 5.31 13.30
CA VAL A 118 -0.07 6.51 12.50
C VAL A 118 -1.58 6.84 12.53
N ALA A 119 -2.44 5.85 12.34
CA ALA A 119 -3.89 6.06 12.40
C ALA A 119 -4.33 6.56 13.79
N LYS A 120 -3.75 6.01 14.87
CA LYS A 120 -3.98 6.49 16.24
C LYS A 120 -3.52 7.92 16.42
N SER A 121 -2.37 8.31 15.89
CA SER A 121 -1.87 9.68 15.96
C SER A 121 -2.74 10.69 15.17
N MET A 122 -3.49 10.22 14.18
CA MET A 122 -4.49 10.99 13.45
C MET A 122 -5.82 11.16 14.22
N GLY A 123 -5.94 10.59 15.43
CA GLY A 123 -7.12 10.71 16.27
C GLY A 123 -8.16 9.60 16.07
N ALA A 124 -7.79 8.48 15.46
CA ALA A 124 -8.72 7.36 15.31
C ALA A 124 -8.99 6.68 16.67
N ASP A 125 -10.25 6.71 17.12
CA ASP A 125 -10.72 6.04 18.34
C ASP A 125 -10.83 4.53 18.15
N VAL A 126 -11.19 4.10 16.94
CA VAL A 126 -11.44 2.72 16.57
C VAL A 126 -10.65 2.35 15.33
N ILE A 127 -9.94 1.23 15.41
CA ILE A 127 -9.11 0.73 14.32
C ILE A 127 -9.63 -0.61 13.80
N ILE A 128 -9.93 -0.64 12.51
CA ILE A 128 -10.07 -1.86 11.74
C ILE A 128 -8.79 -2.01 10.90
N GLY A 129 -7.97 -2.98 11.25
CA GLY A 129 -6.71 -3.20 10.56
C GLY A 129 -6.78 -4.40 9.63
N VAL A 130 -6.39 -4.20 8.37
CA VAL A 130 -6.29 -5.26 7.37
C VAL A 130 -4.82 -5.54 7.08
N ASP A 131 -4.37 -6.73 7.44
CA ASP A 131 -2.98 -7.15 7.25
C ASP A 131 -2.87 -8.07 6.03
N VAL A 132 -2.15 -7.59 5.02
CA VAL A 132 -1.87 -8.29 3.75
C VAL A 132 -0.41 -8.74 3.65
N GLN A 133 0.33 -8.76 4.74
CA GLN A 133 1.71 -9.24 4.75
C GLN A 133 1.76 -10.76 4.65
N ASN A 134 2.79 -11.29 4.01
CA ASN A 134 3.08 -12.72 4.05
C ASN A 134 3.58 -13.14 5.44
N ASN A 135 3.44 -14.41 5.76
CA ASN A 135 4.14 -15.01 6.89
C ASN A 135 5.64 -15.13 6.58
N LEU A 136 6.47 -15.25 7.60
CA LEU A 136 7.89 -15.54 7.44
C LEU A 136 8.09 -16.80 6.58
N LYS A 137 9.01 -16.72 5.65
CA LYS A 137 9.32 -17.83 4.73
C LYS A 137 10.15 -18.89 5.44
N GLY A 138 9.83 -20.15 5.15
CA GLY A 138 10.66 -21.27 5.54
C GLY A 138 11.96 -21.30 4.72
N ILE A 139 12.92 -22.13 5.17
CA ILE A 139 14.25 -22.26 4.55
C ILE A 139 14.17 -22.59 3.05
N ASP A 140 13.19 -23.39 2.67
CA ASP A 140 13.00 -23.83 1.27
C ASP A 140 12.52 -22.71 0.33
N LYS A 141 12.04 -21.59 0.88
CA LYS A 141 11.52 -20.44 0.13
C LYS A 141 12.46 -19.22 0.14
N LEU A 142 13.67 -19.35 0.71
CA LEU A 142 14.67 -18.28 0.79
C LEU A 142 15.78 -18.46 -0.25
N ASN A 143 15.40 -18.57 -1.52
CA ASN A 143 16.31 -18.96 -2.60
C ASN A 143 16.77 -17.79 -3.47
N SER A 144 16.22 -16.59 -3.28
CA SER A 144 16.56 -15.41 -4.09
C SER A 144 16.90 -14.19 -3.22
N ALA A 145 17.68 -13.26 -3.75
CA ALA A 145 18.02 -12.02 -3.04
C ALA A 145 16.76 -11.21 -2.64
N PRO A 146 15.70 -11.07 -3.47
CA PRO A 146 14.45 -10.45 -3.05
C PRO A 146 13.76 -11.17 -1.88
N ASP A 147 13.80 -12.52 -1.85
CA ASP A 147 13.21 -13.29 -0.75
C ASP A 147 13.93 -13.05 0.57
N ILE A 148 15.27 -13.06 0.52
CA ILE A 148 16.12 -12.80 1.69
C ILE A 148 15.90 -11.37 2.19
N LEU A 149 15.86 -10.38 1.29
CA LEU A 149 15.62 -8.98 1.65
C LEU A 149 14.24 -8.82 2.31
N SER A 150 13.19 -9.39 1.72
CA SER A 150 11.84 -9.37 2.30
C SER A 150 11.85 -9.97 3.71
N GLN A 151 12.50 -11.11 3.90
CA GLN A 151 12.60 -11.78 5.20
C GLN A 151 13.32 -10.92 6.26
N ILE A 152 14.41 -10.26 5.87
CA ILE A 152 15.13 -9.35 6.77
C ILE A 152 14.23 -8.20 7.22
N ILE A 153 13.45 -7.61 6.29
CA ILE A 153 12.51 -6.55 6.60
C ILE A 153 11.44 -7.04 7.58
N ASP A 154 10.82 -8.19 7.28
CA ASP A 154 9.78 -8.77 8.13
C ASP A 154 10.32 -9.06 9.55
N LEU A 155 11.56 -9.50 9.66
CA LEU A 155 12.19 -9.74 10.95
C LEU A 155 12.52 -8.45 11.70
N THR A 156 13.01 -7.42 11.01
CA THR A 156 13.38 -6.14 11.64
C THR A 156 12.16 -5.34 12.08
N THR A 157 11.06 -5.43 11.34
CA THR A 157 9.80 -4.72 11.64
C THR A 157 8.86 -5.49 12.56
N LYS A 158 9.16 -6.73 12.89
CA LYS A 158 8.31 -7.66 13.65
C LYS A 158 7.76 -7.06 14.95
N ASN A 159 8.61 -6.45 15.75
CA ASN A 159 8.22 -5.89 17.06
C ASN A 159 7.23 -4.73 16.89
N ASN A 160 7.47 -3.86 15.91
CA ASN A 160 6.56 -2.75 15.60
C ASN A 160 5.21 -3.27 15.09
N HIS A 161 5.25 -4.27 14.21
CA HIS A 161 4.04 -4.93 13.69
C HIS A 161 3.20 -5.55 14.81
N GLN A 162 3.82 -6.30 15.73
CA GLN A 162 3.11 -6.89 16.87
C GLN A 162 2.50 -5.84 17.81
N LYS A 163 3.24 -4.75 18.07
CA LYS A 163 2.71 -3.61 18.81
C LYS A 163 1.48 -3.02 18.11
N ASN A 164 1.54 -2.80 16.82
CA ASN A 164 0.44 -2.24 16.05
C ASN A 164 -0.78 -3.19 15.99
N ILE A 165 -0.57 -4.50 15.95
CA ILE A 165 -1.66 -5.48 16.07
C ILE A 165 -2.36 -5.31 17.43
N SER A 166 -1.63 -5.13 18.52
CA SER A 166 -2.23 -4.96 19.85
C SER A 166 -3.03 -3.67 20.01
N LEU A 167 -2.83 -2.69 19.14
CA LEU A 167 -3.58 -1.43 19.10
C LEU A 167 -4.83 -1.50 18.19
N THR A 168 -5.07 -2.64 17.57
CA THR A 168 -6.14 -2.83 16.58
C THR A 168 -7.39 -3.40 17.26
N ASP A 169 -8.55 -2.76 17.09
CA ASP A 169 -9.81 -3.25 17.66
C ASP A 169 -10.36 -4.47 16.89
N THR A 170 -10.26 -4.46 15.58
CA THR A 170 -10.60 -5.62 14.73
C THR A 170 -9.46 -5.89 13.74
N TYR A 171 -8.76 -7.01 13.95
CA TYR A 171 -7.65 -7.43 13.11
C TYR A 171 -8.12 -8.44 12.06
N ILE A 172 -7.88 -8.12 10.79
CA ILE A 172 -8.25 -8.95 9.63
C ILE A 172 -6.96 -9.38 8.93
N LYS A 173 -6.57 -10.64 9.12
CA LYS A 173 -5.43 -11.25 8.42
C LYS A 173 -5.88 -11.86 7.12
N VAL A 174 -5.39 -11.35 6.00
CA VAL A 174 -5.64 -11.91 4.67
C VAL A 174 -4.57 -12.93 4.32
N ASN A 175 -4.97 -14.10 3.84
CA ASN A 175 -4.02 -15.07 3.30
C ASN A 175 -3.58 -14.65 1.89
N VAL A 176 -2.35 -14.19 1.78
CA VAL A 176 -1.73 -13.78 0.50
C VAL A 176 -0.69 -14.79 0.01
N GLU A 177 -0.65 -16.00 0.57
CA GLU A 177 0.29 -17.05 0.16
C GLU A 177 0.15 -17.37 -1.33
N GLY A 178 1.28 -17.49 -2.01
CA GLY A 178 1.34 -17.70 -3.46
C GLY A 178 1.32 -16.40 -4.28
N TYR A 179 1.15 -15.25 -3.64
CA TYR A 179 1.16 -13.94 -4.29
C TYR A 179 2.25 -13.04 -3.71
N SER A 180 2.65 -12.07 -4.51
CA SER A 180 3.61 -11.03 -4.13
C SER A 180 3.04 -9.64 -4.46
N SER A 181 3.73 -8.58 -4.03
CA SER A 181 3.42 -7.21 -4.40
C SER A 181 3.50 -6.93 -5.92
N ALA A 182 4.02 -7.87 -6.72
CA ALA A 182 4.07 -7.82 -8.18
C ALA A 182 3.00 -8.68 -8.87
N SER A 183 2.05 -9.27 -8.14
CA SER A 183 1.01 -10.15 -8.68
C SER A 183 -0.20 -9.34 -9.18
N PHE A 184 -0.09 -8.78 -10.39
CA PHE A 184 -1.10 -7.89 -10.98
C PHE A 184 -1.88 -8.50 -12.16
N THR A 185 -1.88 -9.83 -12.31
CA THR A 185 -2.75 -10.46 -13.31
C THR A 185 -4.21 -10.36 -12.86
N PRO A 186 -5.19 -10.27 -13.79
CA PRO A 186 -6.61 -10.22 -13.43
C PRO A 186 -7.03 -11.35 -12.49
N SER A 187 -6.59 -12.59 -12.76
CA SER A 187 -6.89 -13.76 -11.92
C SER A 187 -6.28 -13.67 -10.51
N ALA A 188 -5.07 -13.09 -10.38
CA ALA A 188 -4.46 -12.86 -9.07
C ALA A 188 -5.23 -11.81 -8.27
N ILE A 189 -5.65 -10.74 -8.95
CA ILE A 189 -6.45 -9.67 -8.35
C ILE A 189 -7.78 -10.22 -7.84
N ASP A 190 -8.52 -10.96 -8.68
CA ASP A 190 -9.80 -11.57 -8.30
C ASP A 190 -9.64 -12.52 -7.11
N SER A 191 -8.61 -13.36 -7.14
CA SER A 191 -8.32 -14.27 -6.04
C SER A 191 -7.99 -13.56 -4.74
N LEU A 192 -7.18 -12.49 -4.79
CA LEU A 192 -6.82 -11.70 -3.60
C LEU A 192 -8.04 -10.92 -3.05
N MET A 193 -8.89 -10.39 -3.92
CA MET A 193 -10.15 -9.75 -3.51
C MET A 193 -11.07 -10.75 -2.78
N HIS A 194 -11.24 -11.94 -3.33
CA HIS A 194 -12.04 -13.00 -2.70
C HIS A 194 -11.48 -13.41 -1.34
N ARG A 195 -10.17 -13.63 -1.22
CA ARG A 195 -9.51 -13.94 0.06
C ARG A 195 -9.67 -12.81 1.08
N GLY A 196 -9.63 -11.55 0.64
CA GLY A 196 -9.89 -10.39 1.50
C GLY A 196 -11.31 -10.37 2.04
N GLU A 197 -12.29 -10.65 1.19
CA GLU A 197 -13.71 -10.77 1.57
C GLU A 197 -13.92 -11.92 2.58
N GLU A 198 -13.38 -13.09 2.31
CA GLU A 198 -13.45 -14.22 3.23
C GLU A 198 -12.84 -13.91 4.61
N ALA A 199 -11.67 -13.27 4.62
CA ALA A 199 -11.01 -12.87 5.86
C ALA A 199 -11.86 -11.87 6.68
N ALA A 200 -12.48 -10.89 6.00
CA ALA A 200 -13.38 -9.93 6.63
C ALA A 200 -14.65 -10.60 7.16
N ARG A 201 -15.24 -11.55 6.40
CA ARG A 201 -16.43 -12.31 6.85
C ARG A 201 -16.16 -13.17 8.08
N LYS A 202 -14.95 -13.69 8.26
CA LYS A 202 -14.55 -14.42 9.49
C LYS A 202 -14.57 -13.50 10.73
N GLN A 203 -14.39 -12.18 10.55
CA GLN A 203 -14.45 -11.17 11.63
C GLN A 203 -15.81 -10.48 11.73
N TRP A 204 -16.86 -11.02 11.09
CA TRP A 204 -18.16 -10.38 11.01
C TRP A 204 -18.76 -10.00 12.36
N ASN A 205 -18.67 -10.90 13.35
CA ASN A 205 -19.19 -10.64 14.70
C ASN A 205 -18.45 -9.49 15.40
N SER A 206 -17.13 -9.42 15.25
CA SER A 206 -16.31 -8.33 15.77
C SER A 206 -16.68 -7.00 15.13
N LEU A 207 -16.86 -6.98 13.80
CA LEU A 207 -17.28 -5.81 13.05
C LEU A 207 -18.69 -5.34 13.45
N LEU A 208 -19.63 -6.27 13.67
CA LEU A 208 -20.97 -5.92 14.18
C LEU A 208 -20.93 -5.37 15.60
N ALA A 209 -20.11 -5.95 16.47
CA ALA A 209 -19.93 -5.43 17.85
C ALA A 209 -19.35 -4.01 17.83
N LEU A 210 -18.36 -3.78 16.95
CA LEU A 210 -17.77 -2.47 16.74
C LEU A 210 -18.80 -1.45 16.24
N LYS A 211 -19.58 -1.83 15.22
CA LYS A 211 -20.68 -1.01 14.69
C LYS A 211 -21.66 -0.57 15.77
N LYS A 212 -22.04 -1.48 16.68
CA LYS A 212 -22.91 -1.15 17.81
C LYS A 212 -22.23 -0.19 18.78
N LYS A 213 -20.94 -0.40 19.07
CA LYS A 213 -20.15 0.44 19.98
C LYS A 213 -20.07 1.90 19.51
N ILE A 214 -19.93 2.14 18.22
CA ILE A 214 -19.83 3.48 17.62
C ILE A 214 -21.19 4.09 17.26
N GLY A 215 -22.30 3.41 17.56
CA GLY A 215 -23.65 3.95 17.36
C GLY A 215 -24.08 4.08 15.89
N MET A 216 -23.38 3.45 14.95
CA MET A 216 -23.77 3.48 13.53
C MET A 216 -25.09 2.74 13.30
N GLN A 217 -26.15 3.46 13.04
CA GLN A 217 -27.40 2.90 12.53
C GLN A 217 -27.18 2.33 11.11
N THR A 218 -27.99 1.34 10.72
CA THR A 218 -27.85 0.66 9.42
C THR A 218 -28.31 1.60 8.29
N LEU A 219 -27.43 2.46 7.83
CA LEU A 219 -27.57 3.04 6.49
C LEU A 219 -27.05 1.99 5.50
N VAL A 220 -27.96 1.44 4.71
CA VAL A 220 -27.62 0.61 3.54
C VAL A 220 -27.07 1.57 2.48
N LEU A 221 -25.80 1.91 2.59
CA LEU A 221 -25.07 2.57 1.52
C LEU A 221 -24.44 1.47 0.67
N CYS A 222 -25.07 1.13 -0.44
CA CYS A 222 -24.40 0.50 -1.57
C CYS A 222 -23.37 1.48 -2.12
N ILE A 223 -22.18 1.48 -1.57
CA ILE A 223 -21.03 2.16 -2.19
C ILE A 223 -20.38 1.14 -3.11
N PRO A 224 -20.33 1.36 -4.43
CA PRO A 224 -19.55 0.52 -5.31
C PRO A 224 -18.07 0.67 -4.89
N ILE A 225 -17.50 -0.44 -4.43
CA ILE A 225 -16.10 -0.49 -3.99
C ILE A 225 -15.23 -0.53 -5.23
N PHE A 226 -14.84 0.63 -5.74
CA PHE A 226 -13.71 0.78 -6.63
C PHE A 226 -12.60 1.52 -5.88
N LEU A 227 -11.68 0.78 -5.28
CA LEU A 227 -10.38 1.34 -4.87
C LEU A 227 -9.34 0.23 -4.75
N PHE A 228 -8.51 0.16 -5.76
CA PHE A 228 -7.27 -0.58 -5.78
C PHE A 228 -6.18 0.22 -5.07
N LEU A 229 -5.87 -0.12 -3.83
CA LEU A 229 -4.58 0.23 -3.20
C LEU A 229 -4.32 -0.73 -2.03
N PRO A 230 -3.08 -1.23 -1.86
CA PRO A 230 -2.76 -2.24 -0.86
C PRO A 230 -2.75 -1.76 0.60
N ILE A 231 -2.97 -0.47 0.87
CA ILE A 231 -3.02 0.05 2.23
C ILE A 231 -4.32 0.82 2.40
N ARG A 232 -5.28 0.25 3.15
CA ARG A 232 -6.50 0.95 3.54
C ARG A 232 -6.46 1.20 5.05
N ILE A 233 -6.35 2.46 5.43
CA ILE A 233 -6.71 2.93 6.75
C ILE A 233 -8.13 3.49 6.64
N LEU A 234 -9.10 2.81 7.20
CA LEU A 234 -10.48 3.30 7.28
C LEU A 234 -10.62 4.03 8.62
N ILE A 235 -10.61 5.35 8.57
CA ILE A 235 -10.86 6.20 9.73
C ILE A 235 -12.31 6.70 9.60
N SER A 236 -13.19 6.28 10.49
CA SER A 236 -14.49 6.90 10.64
C SER A 236 -14.43 7.94 11.76
N THR A 237 -14.48 9.21 11.42
CA THR A 237 -14.81 10.26 12.40
C THR A 237 -16.32 10.36 12.52
N PRO A 238 -16.88 10.47 13.73
CA PRO A 238 -18.28 10.83 13.89
C PRO A 238 -18.44 12.31 13.53
N TYR A 239 -19.11 12.62 12.44
CA TYR A 239 -19.66 13.97 12.26
C TYR A 239 -21.04 14.01 12.89
N LEU A 240 -21.19 14.97 13.80
CA LEU A 240 -22.46 15.55 14.25
C LEU A 240 -23.18 16.18 13.06
#